data_bf3da885f7bc225a57625507e142dbea
#
_entry.id   bf3da885f7bc225a57625507e142dbea
#
_cell.length_a   1.000
_cell.length_b   1.000
_cell.length_c   1.000
_cell.angle_alpha   90.00
_cell.angle_beta   90.00
_cell.angle_gamma   90.00
#
_symmetry.space_group_name_H-M   'P 1'
#
loop_
_entity.id
_entity.type
_entity.pdbx_description
1 polymer ?
#
loop_
_entity_poly.entity_id
_entity_poly.type
_entity_poly.pdbx_seq_one_letter_code
_entity_poly.pdbx_strand_id
1 'polypeptide(L)'
;LFLNRAIGIIKKNDRPKKAGMNVDYQEMKTDQRKIRNFAIVAHIDHGKSTLADRILELTDTVSKREMKDQLLDNMDLERERGITIKLNAVQLKYHGKDGVDYVFHLIDTPGHVDFSYEVSRSLAACEGAILVVDATQGIQAQTLANVYLALDDDLEILPVINKVDLPSAEPERVKKEIEDVIGLDTSDAVEISAKTGLNVDKLLEEIVAKIPAPTGAIDAPLKGLVFDSIYDDYRGVVLSVRIFEGVVKAGDRIRLMNSGSEYEVTEVGVNSPNPLPRDFLMAGDVGYLTASIKDITQTRVGDTITLANDPAEKALPGYREMIPMVYAGLYPTDNAKFEDLREALEKLKLNDASLEFEPEVSEALGFGFRCGFLGLLHMDVVQERLEREFNLDLITTAPSVTYHVNLTGGDMVEVENPAEMPDVSAIKSIEEPYVKATIMVPNDYVGAVMKLCQARRGEFVTMEYLDDARVNVIYQMPLSEIIFNFFDKLKSSTKGYASLDYEVDGYHASDLVKVDILLNGDQVDALSFIAHRQFAEERSRDIVRKLKEIIPRQNFEIPVQAAIGSKIIARTNIKAYRKDVTSRIHTGDPDRRAKLLEKQKRGKKRMKAVGKVDIPQEAFMTVLQSDTEQNGD
;
A
#
# COMPACT_ATOMS: atom_id res chain seq x y z
N LEU A 1 56.05 42.59 -4.28
CA LEU A 1 56.90 41.50 -4.78
C LEU A 1 56.23 40.14 -4.40
N PHE A 2 56.04 39.31 -5.40
CA PHE A 2 55.47 37.95 -5.29
C PHE A 2 53.96 37.82 -4.94
N LEU A 3 53.13 38.20 -5.92
CA LEU A 3 51.82 37.58 -6.10
C LEU A 3 51.38 37.84 -7.55
N ASN A 4 51.85 37.05 -8.50
CA ASN A 4 51.35 37.00 -9.86
C ASN A 4 52.02 35.83 -10.59
N ARG A 5 51.36 34.68 -10.59
CA ARG A 5 51.49 33.64 -11.64
C ARG A 5 50.66 32.43 -11.23
N ALA A 6 49.47 32.31 -11.79
CA ALA A 6 48.85 31.09 -12.30
C ALA A 6 47.35 31.32 -12.53
N ILE A 7 47.01 32.22 -13.46
CA ILE A 7 45.75 32.17 -14.16
C ILE A 7 46.06 31.59 -15.54
N GLY A 8 46.02 30.29 -15.63
CA GLY A 8 46.07 29.57 -16.89
C GLY A 8 44.76 29.79 -17.66
N ILE A 9 44.88 30.44 -18.78
CA ILE A 9 43.83 30.66 -19.78
C ILE A 9 43.31 29.29 -20.25
N ILE A 10 42.16 28.87 -19.75
CA ILE A 10 41.38 27.78 -20.37
C ILE A 10 40.80 28.36 -21.64
N LYS A 11 41.38 28.00 -22.78
CA LYS A 11 40.84 28.26 -24.09
C LYS A 11 39.43 27.67 -24.20
N LYS A 12 38.42 28.55 -24.29
CA LYS A 12 37.14 28.22 -24.89
C LYS A 12 37.38 27.75 -26.32
N ASN A 13 37.16 26.46 -26.56
CA ASN A 13 36.82 25.82 -27.83
C ASN A 13 37.45 24.43 -27.90
N ASP A 14 36.81 23.48 -27.28
CA ASP A 14 36.76 22.10 -27.77
C ASP A 14 35.50 21.47 -27.15
N ARG A 15 34.32 21.90 -27.67
CA ARG A 15 33.17 21.01 -27.65
C ARG A 15 33.50 19.93 -28.67
N PRO A 16 33.52 18.64 -28.30
CA PRO A 16 33.63 17.60 -29.30
C PRO A 16 32.45 17.77 -30.25
N LYS A 17 32.76 17.89 -31.54
CA LYS A 17 31.77 17.82 -32.61
C LYS A 17 30.96 16.57 -32.37
N LYS A 18 29.61 16.70 -32.28
CA LYS A 18 28.69 15.58 -32.38
C LYS A 18 29.04 14.80 -33.63
N ALA A 19 29.84 13.75 -33.46
CA ALA A 19 29.91 12.67 -34.45
C ALA A 19 28.50 12.10 -34.47
N GLY A 20 27.84 12.20 -35.61
CA GLY A 20 26.60 11.44 -35.83
C GLY A 20 26.94 9.97 -35.54
N MET A 21 26.44 9.43 -34.43
CA MET A 21 26.56 8.02 -34.17
C MET A 21 25.85 7.30 -35.33
N ASN A 22 26.63 6.63 -36.17
CA ASN A 22 26.09 5.56 -36.99
C ASN A 22 25.67 4.45 -36.01
N VAL A 23 24.39 4.46 -35.62
CA VAL A 23 23.82 3.45 -34.72
C VAL A 23 23.78 2.14 -35.48
N ASP A 24 24.57 1.15 -35.07
CA ASP A 24 24.51 -0.19 -35.64
C ASP A 24 23.32 -0.96 -35.04
N TYR A 25 22.18 -0.90 -35.71
CA TYR A 25 20.98 -1.61 -35.29
C TYR A 25 21.17 -3.15 -35.23
N GLN A 26 22.16 -3.70 -35.94
CA GLN A 26 22.43 -5.15 -35.88
C GLN A 26 23.14 -5.52 -34.57
N GLU A 27 24.04 -4.67 -34.12
CA GLU A 27 24.72 -4.84 -32.83
C GLU A 27 23.69 -4.69 -31.69
N MET A 28 22.84 -3.68 -31.74
CA MET A 28 21.75 -3.49 -30.77
C MET A 28 20.79 -4.69 -30.71
N LYS A 29 20.37 -5.24 -31.87
CA LYS A 29 19.52 -6.45 -31.90
C LYS A 29 20.24 -7.67 -31.34
N THR A 30 21.55 -7.77 -31.47
CA THR A 30 22.35 -8.82 -30.86
C THR A 30 22.39 -8.66 -29.35
N ASP A 31 22.54 -7.44 -28.86
CA ASP A 31 22.53 -7.14 -27.42
C ASP A 31 21.15 -7.38 -26.80
N GLN A 32 20.05 -7.06 -27.50
CA GLN A 32 18.70 -7.34 -27.05
C GLN A 32 18.48 -8.81 -26.69
N ARG A 33 19.08 -9.74 -27.45
CA ARG A 33 19.00 -11.19 -27.18
C ARG A 33 19.65 -11.60 -25.85
N LYS A 34 20.51 -10.75 -25.30
CA LYS A 34 21.19 -10.99 -24.03
C LYS A 34 20.43 -10.39 -22.83
N ILE A 35 19.32 -9.70 -23.07
CA ILE A 35 18.51 -9.10 -22.02
C ILE A 35 17.56 -10.15 -21.43
N ARG A 36 17.39 -10.11 -20.11
CA ARG A 36 16.37 -10.85 -19.35
C ARG A 36 15.68 -9.91 -18.38
N ASN A 37 14.39 -9.69 -18.58
CA ASN A 37 13.57 -8.87 -17.68
C ASN A 37 12.68 -9.80 -16.88
N PHE A 38 12.81 -9.76 -15.57
CA PHE A 38 12.05 -10.62 -14.68
C PHE A 38 11.72 -9.94 -13.36
N ALA A 39 10.59 -10.35 -12.81
CA ALA A 39 10.18 -9.97 -11.46
C ALA A 39 10.35 -11.14 -10.50
N ILE A 40 10.54 -10.84 -9.20
CA ILE A 40 10.48 -11.85 -8.16
C ILE A 40 9.13 -11.70 -7.46
N VAL A 41 8.32 -12.74 -7.50
CA VAL A 41 7.02 -12.83 -6.84
C VAL A 41 7.06 -13.87 -5.74
N ALA A 42 6.54 -13.53 -4.58
CA ALA A 42 6.53 -14.41 -3.41
C ALA A 42 5.46 -13.98 -2.43
N HIS A 43 5.03 -14.92 -1.59
CA HIS A 43 4.30 -14.56 -0.38
C HIS A 43 5.21 -13.86 0.64
N ILE A 44 4.63 -13.14 1.59
CA ILE A 44 5.37 -12.52 2.71
C ILE A 44 6.20 -13.59 3.43
N ASP A 45 7.42 -13.26 3.82
CA ASP A 45 8.38 -14.14 4.51
C ASP A 45 8.87 -15.38 3.72
N HIS A 46 8.52 -15.56 2.44
CA HIS A 46 9.08 -16.64 1.61
C HIS A 46 10.53 -16.38 1.18
N GLY A 47 11.09 -15.21 1.47
CA GLY A 47 12.50 -14.88 1.28
C GLY A 47 12.82 -14.15 -0.03
N LYS A 48 11.87 -13.39 -0.57
CA LYS A 48 12.00 -12.57 -1.77
C LYS A 48 13.18 -11.59 -1.70
N SER A 49 13.18 -10.68 -0.71
CA SER A 49 14.23 -9.65 -0.55
C SER A 49 15.61 -10.29 -0.27
N THR A 50 15.63 -11.40 0.49
CA THR A 50 16.87 -12.17 0.71
C THR A 50 17.42 -12.77 -0.59
N LEU A 51 16.54 -13.25 -1.49
CA LEU A 51 16.95 -13.76 -2.80
C LEU A 51 17.47 -12.62 -3.69
N ALA A 52 16.79 -11.48 -3.71
CA ALA A 52 17.22 -10.30 -4.45
C ALA A 52 18.63 -9.85 -4.01
N ASP A 53 18.88 -9.75 -2.70
CA ASP A 53 20.20 -9.43 -2.15
C ASP A 53 21.27 -10.45 -2.60
N ARG A 54 20.92 -11.73 -2.61
CA ARG A 54 21.86 -12.79 -3.03
C ARG A 54 22.17 -12.73 -4.53
N ILE A 55 21.19 -12.38 -5.36
CA ILE A 55 21.42 -12.15 -6.80
C ILE A 55 22.34 -10.94 -7.01
N LEU A 56 22.13 -9.83 -6.27
CA LEU A 56 23.01 -8.65 -6.31
C LEU A 56 24.46 -8.98 -5.94
N GLU A 57 24.65 -9.83 -4.92
CA GLU A 57 25.97 -10.27 -4.49
C GLU A 57 26.65 -11.14 -5.54
N LEU A 58 25.94 -12.14 -6.11
CA LEU A 58 26.50 -13.09 -7.08
C LEU A 58 26.81 -12.46 -8.44
N THR A 59 26.14 -11.37 -8.79
CA THR A 59 26.39 -10.60 -10.01
C THR A 59 27.45 -9.50 -9.83
N ASP A 60 28.11 -9.45 -8.65
CA ASP A 60 29.10 -8.40 -8.30
C ASP A 60 28.58 -6.97 -8.57
N THR A 61 27.27 -6.76 -8.59
CA THR A 61 26.64 -5.46 -8.83
C THR A 61 26.90 -4.50 -7.67
N VAL A 62 27.01 -5.07 -6.46
CA VAL A 62 27.32 -4.32 -5.23
C VAL A 62 28.53 -4.95 -4.55
N SER A 63 29.47 -4.12 -4.12
CA SER A 63 30.64 -4.62 -3.42
C SER A 63 30.25 -5.22 -2.06
N LYS A 64 30.95 -6.26 -1.60
CA LYS A 64 30.71 -6.91 -0.29
C LYS A 64 30.76 -5.95 0.90
N ARG A 65 31.37 -4.76 0.75
CA ARG A 65 31.45 -3.74 1.81
C ARG A 65 30.21 -2.84 1.86
N GLU A 66 29.51 -2.72 0.74
CA GLU A 66 28.31 -1.89 0.57
C GLU A 66 27.03 -2.72 0.73
N MET A 67 27.14 -4.05 0.70
CA MET A 67 26.01 -4.95 0.95
C MET A 67 25.44 -4.72 2.34
N LYS A 68 24.13 -4.51 2.38
CA LYS A 68 23.29 -4.44 3.58
C LYS A 68 22.11 -5.39 3.38
N ASP A 69 21.56 -5.87 4.46
CA ASP A 69 20.32 -6.67 4.38
C ASP A 69 19.19 -5.81 3.78
N GLN A 70 18.43 -6.39 2.87
CA GLN A 70 17.31 -5.73 2.18
C GLN A 70 17.76 -4.46 1.43
N LEU A 71 18.81 -4.59 0.60
CA LEU A 71 19.43 -3.45 -0.07
C LEU A 71 18.48 -2.73 -1.03
N LEU A 72 17.55 -3.45 -1.66
CA LEU A 72 16.56 -2.89 -2.57
C LEU A 72 15.39 -2.21 -1.84
N ASP A 73 15.17 -2.54 -0.58
CA ASP A 73 14.18 -1.87 0.26
C ASP A 73 14.74 -0.50 0.70
N ASN A 74 14.43 0.54 -0.08
CA ASN A 74 15.04 1.86 0.07
C ASN A 74 14.44 2.68 1.22
N MET A 75 13.20 2.38 1.63
CA MET A 75 12.54 3.07 2.72
C MET A 75 12.92 2.45 4.07
N ASP A 76 13.11 3.30 5.09
CA ASP A 76 13.29 2.81 6.46
C ASP A 76 12.09 1.99 6.93
N LEU A 77 10.90 2.40 6.48
CA LEU A 77 9.64 1.72 6.78
C LEU A 77 9.57 0.29 6.22
N GLU A 78 10.10 0.04 5.02
CA GLU A 78 10.20 -1.30 4.43
C GLU A 78 11.07 -2.21 5.31
N ARG A 79 12.22 -1.71 5.73
CA ARG A 79 13.15 -2.45 6.58
C ARG A 79 12.63 -2.71 8.00
N GLU A 80 11.94 -1.73 8.59
CA GLU A 80 11.32 -1.87 9.91
C GLU A 80 10.19 -2.89 9.92
N ARG A 81 9.37 -2.91 8.87
CA ARG A 81 8.22 -3.82 8.74
C ARG A 81 8.59 -5.16 8.09
N GLY A 82 9.78 -5.28 7.48
CA GLY A 82 10.24 -6.48 6.77
C GLY A 82 9.43 -6.80 5.51
N ILE A 83 8.83 -5.79 4.88
CA ILE A 83 8.02 -5.94 3.68
C ILE A 83 8.47 -4.94 2.61
N THR A 84 8.53 -5.35 1.36
CA THR A 84 8.68 -4.44 0.23
C THR A 84 7.36 -3.72 0.00
N ILE A 85 7.38 -2.39 -0.01
CA ILE A 85 6.22 -1.53 -0.23
C ILE A 85 6.22 -1.04 -1.67
N LYS A 86 7.38 -0.54 -2.14
CA LYS A 86 7.53 0.03 -3.46
C LYS A 86 8.34 -0.87 -4.37
N LEU A 87 7.91 -0.97 -5.63
CA LEU A 87 8.68 -1.67 -6.65
C LEU A 87 10.05 -1.00 -6.87
N ASN A 88 11.07 -1.82 -7.12
CA ASN A 88 12.41 -1.33 -7.44
C ASN A 88 12.98 -2.10 -8.63
N ALA A 89 13.39 -1.39 -9.68
CA ALA A 89 13.97 -1.98 -10.89
C ALA A 89 15.47 -1.75 -10.93
N VAL A 90 16.25 -2.82 -11.05
CA VAL A 90 17.73 -2.77 -11.04
C VAL A 90 18.30 -3.54 -12.21
N GLN A 91 19.26 -2.94 -12.90
CA GLN A 91 20.03 -3.59 -13.95
C GLN A 91 21.27 -4.27 -13.36
N LEU A 92 21.45 -5.55 -13.70
CA LEU A 92 22.55 -6.40 -13.29
C LEU A 92 23.32 -6.90 -14.50
N LYS A 93 24.60 -7.20 -14.34
CA LYS A 93 25.40 -7.88 -15.36
C LYS A 93 25.70 -9.29 -14.88
N TYR A 94 25.40 -10.27 -15.70
CA TYR A 94 25.65 -11.66 -15.38
C TYR A 94 26.54 -12.31 -16.46
N HIS A 95 27.64 -12.92 -16.03
CA HIS A 95 28.51 -13.70 -16.91
C HIS A 95 28.05 -15.17 -16.87
N GLY A 96 27.37 -15.62 -17.92
CA GLY A 96 26.84 -16.99 -18.01
C GLY A 96 27.94 -18.05 -18.15
N LYS A 97 27.64 -19.28 -17.78
CA LYS A 97 28.55 -20.43 -17.94
C LYS A 97 28.87 -20.71 -19.41
N ASP A 98 28.06 -20.22 -20.32
CA ASP A 98 28.28 -20.26 -21.79
C ASP A 98 29.34 -19.22 -22.26
N GLY A 99 29.87 -18.38 -21.35
CA GLY A 99 30.83 -17.34 -21.65
C GLY A 99 30.22 -16.08 -22.26
N VAL A 100 28.89 -15.93 -22.23
CA VAL A 100 28.19 -14.72 -22.70
C VAL A 100 27.87 -13.79 -21.54
N ASP A 101 28.02 -12.48 -21.76
CA ASP A 101 27.61 -11.46 -20.81
C ASP A 101 26.14 -11.12 -21.05
N TYR A 102 25.30 -11.38 -20.05
CA TYR A 102 23.87 -11.07 -20.04
C TYR A 102 23.59 -9.79 -19.25
N VAL A 103 22.51 -9.12 -19.60
CA VAL A 103 21.95 -7.98 -18.89
C VAL A 103 20.62 -8.42 -18.28
N PHE A 104 20.56 -8.41 -16.97
CA PHE A 104 19.34 -8.72 -16.23
C PHE A 104 18.70 -7.41 -15.76
N HIS A 105 17.40 -7.27 -15.94
CA HIS A 105 16.60 -6.26 -15.26
C HIS A 105 15.73 -7.00 -14.25
N LEU A 106 16.13 -6.90 -13.00
CA LEU A 106 15.39 -7.42 -11.85
C LEU A 106 14.40 -6.36 -11.39
N ILE A 107 13.12 -6.69 -11.35
CA ILE A 107 12.09 -5.86 -10.75
C ILE A 107 11.65 -6.52 -9.44
N ASP A 108 11.98 -5.89 -8.32
CA ASP A 108 11.52 -6.34 -7.01
C ASP A 108 10.12 -5.84 -6.75
N THR A 109 9.20 -6.74 -6.35
CA THR A 109 7.77 -6.49 -6.22
C THR A 109 7.32 -6.56 -4.76
N PRO A 110 6.29 -5.81 -4.34
CA PRO A 110 5.64 -6.03 -3.05
C PRO A 110 5.08 -7.46 -2.93
N GLY A 111 5.00 -7.96 -1.69
CA GLY A 111 4.44 -9.29 -1.42
C GLY A 111 3.04 -9.27 -0.79
N HIS A 112 2.45 -8.09 -0.51
CA HIS A 112 1.18 -7.95 0.19
C HIS A 112 0.01 -7.65 -0.76
N VAL A 113 -1.19 -8.15 -0.44
CA VAL A 113 -2.39 -7.97 -1.28
C VAL A 113 -2.75 -6.50 -1.53
N ASP A 114 -2.58 -5.64 -0.53
CA ASP A 114 -2.84 -4.19 -0.66
C ASP A 114 -1.97 -3.52 -1.73
N PHE A 115 -0.86 -4.16 -2.14
CA PHE A 115 0.05 -3.69 -3.18
C PHE A 115 0.00 -4.52 -4.47
N SER A 116 -1.08 -5.28 -4.70
CA SER A 116 -1.26 -6.10 -5.92
C SER A 116 -1.17 -5.26 -7.20
N TYR A 117 -1.55 -3.99 -7.14
CA TYR A 117 -1.40 -3.05 -8.25
C TYR A 117 0.08 -2.79 -8.62
N GLU A 118 0.94 -2.65 -7.61
CA GLU A 118 2.40 -2.54 -7.81
C GLU A 118 2.96 -3.80 -8.46
N VAL A 119 2.48 -4.97 -8.04
CA VAL A 119 2.86 -6.27 -8.63
C VAL A 119 2.45 -6.33 -10.10
N SER A 120 1.20 -6.03 -10.43
CA SER A 120 0.71 -6.04 -11.83
C SER A 120 1.54 -5.10 -12.73
N ARG A 121 1.88 -3.89 -12.26
CA ARG A 121 2.73 -2.95 -13.01
C ARG A 121 4.13 -3.49 -13.25
N SER A 122 4.69 -4.15 -12.26
CA SER A 122 6.01 -4.76 -12.36
C SER A 122 6.03 -5.90 -13.37
N LEU A 123 5.03 -6.76 -13.33
CA LEU A 123 4.89 -7.91 -14.23
C LEU A 123 4.75 -7.46 -15.69
N ALA A 124 3.94 -6.46 -15.97
CA ALA A 124 3.77 -5.92 -17.32
C ALA A 124 5.07 -5.36 -17.94
N ALA A 125 6.12 -5.10 -17.14
CA ALA A 125 7.43 -4.67 -17.64
C ALA A 125 8.40 -5.84 -17.87
N CYS A 126 8.00 -7.09 -17.63
CA CYS A 126 8.84 -8.28 -17.64
C CYS A 126 8.47 -9.25 -18.77
N GLU A 127 9.36 -10.19 -19.07
CA GLU A 127 9.13 -11.39 -19.88
C GLU A 127 9.05 -12.65 -19.03
N GLY A 128 9.40 -12.58 -17.74
CA GLY A 128 9.28 -13.72 -16.84
C GLY A 128 9.12 -13.34 -15.38
N ALA A 129 8.67 -14.29 -14.58
CA ALA A 129 8.49 -14.17 -13.15
C ALA A 129 9.14 -15.33 -12.40
N ILE A 130 9.93 -15.04 -11.38
CA ILE A 130 10.48 -16.03 -10.45
C ILE A 130 9.49 -16.21 -9.32
N LEU A 131 8.86 -17.37 -9.26
CA LEU A 131 7.90 -17.71 -8.21
C LEU A 131 8.63 -18.38 -7.04
N VAL A 132 8.84 -17.65 -5.95
CA VAL A 132 9.54 -18.15 -4.76
C VAL A 132 8.55 -18.73 -3.77
N VAL A 133 8.70 -20.03 -3.48
CA VAL A 133 7.85 -20.76 -2.53
C VAL A 133 8.72 -21.31 -1.39
N ASP A 134 8.28 -21.12 -0.16
CA ASP A 134 8.95 -21.65 1.03
C ASP A 134 8.78 -23.17 1.12
N ALA A 135 9.89 -23.91 1.21
CA ALA A 135 9.89 -25.39 1.33
C ALA A 135 9.17 -25.91 2.57
N THR A 136 8.95 -25.07 3.58
CA THR A 136 8.28 -25.46 4.83
C THR A 136 6.78 -25.14 4.83
N GLN A 137 6.40 -24.02 4.18
CA GLN A 137 5.01 -23.52 4.20
C GLN A 137 4.22 -23.94 2.94
N GLY A 138 4.90 -24.06 1.77
CA GLY A 138 4.26 -24.33 0.50
C GLY A 138 3.49 -23.13 -0.06
N ILE A 139 2.48 -23.40 -0.89
CA ILE A 139 1.65 -22.36 -1.54
C ILE A 139 0.79 -21.63 -0.49
N GLN A 140 0.66 -20.33 -0.68
CA GLN A 140 -0.21 -19.45 0.10
C GLN A 140 -1.17 -18.68 -0.85
N ALA A 141 -2.24 -18.07 -0.32
CA ALA A 141 -3.25 -17.39 -1.14
C ALA A 141 -2.65 -16.32 -2.06
N GLN A 142 -1.74 -15.49 -1.55
CA GLN A 142 -1.05 -14.47 -2.34
C GLN A 142 -0.14 -15.06 -3.43
N THR A 143 0.37 -16.29 -3.24
CA THR A 143 1.14 -17.00 -4.27
C THR A 143 0.27 -17.22 -5.49
N LEU A 144 -0.96 -17.70 -5.29
CA LEU A 144 -1.92 -17.94 -6.37
C LEU A 144 -2.31 -16.64 -7.07
N ALA A 145 -2.66 -15.60 -6.32
CA ALA A 145 -3.02 -14.29 -6.88
C ALA A 145 -1.89 -13.74 -7.79
N ASN A 146 -0.65 -13.79 -7.31
CA ASN A 146 0.50 -13.32 -8.09
C ASN A 146 0.78 -14.17 -9.34
N VAL A 147 0.54 -15.48 -9.27
CA VAL A 147 0.67 -16.38 -10.44
C VAL A 147 -0.38 -16.04 -11.49
N TYR A 148 -1.64 -15.81 -11.10
CA TYR A 148 -2.68 -15.41 -12.05
C TYR A 148 -2.36 -14.08 -12.72
N LEU A 149 -1.85 -13.09 -11.98
CA LEU A 149 -1.39 -11.83 -12.58
C LEU A 149 -0.26 -12.05 -13.60
N ALA A 150 0.70 -12.96 -13.30
CA ALA A 150 1.78 -13.28 -14.24
C ALA A 150 1.28 -14.02 -15.49
N LEU A 151 0.27 -14.88 -15.35
CA LEU A 151 -0.38 -15.57 -16.47
C LEU A 151 -1.21 -14.62 -17.34
N ASP A 152 -1.88 -13.64 -16.75
CA ASP A 152 -2.64 -12.62 -17.47
C ASP A 152 -1.72 -11.76 -18.38
N ASP A 153 -0.46 -11.58 -17.99
CA ASP A 153 0.57 -10.87 -18.77
C ASP A 153 1.40 -11.82 -19.68
N ASP A 154 1.01 -13.10 -19.81
CA ASP A 154 1.66 -14.12 -20.64
C ASP A 154 3.16 -14.33 -20.31
N LEU A 155 3.52 -14.26 -19.03
CA LEU A 155 4.91 -14.38 -18.57
C LEU A 155 5.34 -15.82 -18.41
N GLU A 156 6.63 -16.10 -18.69
CA GLU A 156 7.27 -17.36 -18.32
C GLU A 156 7.48 -17.42 -16.80
N ILE A 157 6.86 -18.39 -16.12
CA ILE A 157 6.93 -18.54 -14.67
C ILE A 157 7.96 -19.59 -14.30
N LEU A 158 8.99 -19.20 -13.56
CA LEU A 158 10.05 -20.07 -13.06
C LEU A 158 9.82 -20.39 -11.58
N PRO A 159 9.33 -21.60 -11.22
CA PRO A 159 9.14 -21.98 -9.82
C PRO A 159 10.49 -22.25 -9.14
N VAL A 160 10.62 -21.71 -7.91
CA VAL A 160 11.81 -21.81 -7.07
C VAL A 160 11.42 -22.20 -5.65
N ILE A 161 11.99 -23.28 -5.14
CA ILE A 161 11.74 -23.78 -3.79
C ILE A 161 12.83 -23.25 -2.85
N ASN A 162 12.47 -22.32 -1.98
CA ASN A 162 13.42 -21.66 -1.08
C ASN A 162 13.41 -22.26 0.34
N LYS A 163 14.42 -21.92 1.12
CA LYS A 163 14.63 -22.35 2.52
C LYS A 163 14.85 -23.86 2.67
N VAL A 164 15.45 -24.50 1.69
CA VAL A 164 15.74 -25.95 1.76
C VAL A 164 16.80 -26.30 2.80
N ASP A 165 17.46 -25.31 3.39
CA ASP A 165 18.40 -25.46 4.51
C ASP A 165 17.72 -25.73 5.86
N LEU A 166 16.40 -25.50 5.97
CA LEU A 166 15.66 -25.73 7.20
C LEU A 166 15.37 -27.22 7.43
N PRO A 167 15.46 -27.71 8.70
CA PRO A 167 15.18 -29.12 9.01
C PRO A 167 13.74 -29.56 8.70
N SER A 168 12.79 -28.61 8.64
CA SER A 168 11.37 -28.83 8.32
C SER A 168 11.05 -28.66 6.86
N ALA A 169 12.05 -28.49 5.98
CA ALA A 169 11.84 -28.34 4.56
C ALA A 169 11.38 -29.64 3.91
N GLU A 170 10.32 -29.55 3.08
CA GLU A 170 9.75 -30.67 2.33
C GLU A 170 9.63 -30.29 0.83
N PRO A 171 10.76 -30.17 0.09
CA PRO A 171 10.75 -29.67 -1.30
C PRO A 171 9.86 -30.49 -2.24
N GLU A 172 9.90 -31.82 -2.15
CA GLU A 172 9.13 -32.70 -3.00
C GLU A 172 7.61 -32.57 -2.79
N ARG A 173 7.19 -32.32 -1.54
CA ARG A 173 5.78 -32.02 -1.23
C ARG A 173 5.35 -30.71 -1.90
N VAL A 174 6.19 -29.68 -1.77
CA VAL A 174 5.89 -28.35 -2.31
C VAL A 174 5.88 -28.34 -3.84
N LYS A 175 6.80 -29.08 -4.49
CA LYS A 175 6.78 -29.26 -5.95
C LYS A 175 5.45 -29.87 -6.41
N LYS A 176 5.07 -31.00 -5.78
CA LYS A 176 3.79 -31.64 -6.10
C LYS A 176 2.60 -30.71 -5.88
N GLU A 177 2.63 -29.92 -4.83
CA GLU A 177 1.59 -28.95 -4.54
C GLU A 177 1.48 -27.87 -5.63
N ILE A 178 2.62 -27.36 -6.14
CA ILE A 178 2.65 -26.42 -7.26
C ILE A 178 2.05 -27.05 -8.53
N GLU A 179 2.37 -28.32 -8.82
CA GLU A 179 1.80 -29.04 -9.96
C GLU A 179 0.29 -29.27 -9.82
N ASP A 180 -0.15 -29.73 -8.64
CA ASP A 180 -1.55 -30.10 -8.41
C ASP A 180 -2.46 -28.86 -8.32
N VAL A 181 -1.99 -27.75 -7.72
CA VAL A 181 -2.82 -26.55 -7.43
C VAL A 181 -2.71 -25.49 -8.53
N ILE A 182 -1.51 -25.27 -9.05
CA ILE A 182 -1.25 -24.21 -10.04
C ILE A 182 -1.21 -24.79 -11.46
N GLY A 183 -0.76 -26.04 -11.61
CA GLY A 183 -0.57 -26.68 -12.91
C GLY A 183 0.76 -26.34 -13.58
N LEU A 184 1.73 -25.77 -12.85
CA LEU A 184 3.07 -25.49 -13.37
C LEU A 184 3.93 -26.75 -13.27
N ASP A 185 4.74 -27.03 -14.33
CA ASP A 185 5.74 -28.10 -14.32
C ASP A 185 6.88 -27.72 -13.34
N THR A 186 7.13 -28.57 -12.36
CA THR A 186 8.19 -28.41 -11.36
C THR A 186 9.38 -29.33 -11.55
N SER A 187 9.43 -30.11 -12.64
CA SER A 187 10.52 -31.05 -12.92
C SER A 187 11.92 -30.40 -12.89
N ASP A 188 12.00 -29.14 -13.32
CA ASP A 188 13.22 -28.33 -13.35
C ASP A 188 13.23 -27.23 -12.26
N ALA A 189 12.32 -27.28 -11.28
CA ALA A 189 12.27 -26.28 -10.21
C ALA A 189 13.57 -26.30 -9.39
N VAL A 190 14.18 -25.12 -9.24
CA VAL A 190 15.45 -24.98 -8.52
C VAL A 190 15.21 -24.94 -7.02
N GLU A 191 15.85 -25.86 -6.31
CA GLU A 191 15.85 -25.89 -4.83
C GLU A 191 17.00 -25.02 -4.31
N ILE A 192 16.66 -23.94 -3.60
CA ILE A 192 17.64 -22.95 -3.13
C ILE A 192 17.56 -22.71 -1.63
N SER A 193 18.63 -22.11 -1.11
CA SER A 193 18.58 -21.34 0.12
C SER A 193 19.10 -19.94 -0.17
N ALA A 194 18.22 -18.97 -0.25
CA ALA A 194 18.59 -17.58 -0.43
C ALA A 194 19.51 -17.10 0.73
N LYS A 195 19.26 -17.57 1.96
CA LYS A 195 20.05 -17.23 3.14
C LYS A 195 21.51 -17.71 3.05
N THR A 196 21.74 -18.94 2.59
CA THR A 196 23.08 -19.53 2.52
C THR A 196 23.74 -19.36 1.16
N GLY A 197 22.98 -18.97 0.13
CA GLY A 197 23.42 -18.88 -1.28
C GLY A 197 23.42 -20.22 -2.02
N LEU A 198 22.93 -21.29 -1.40
CA LEU A 198 22.89 -22.63 -2.01
C LEU A 198 22.07 -22.60 -3.32
N ASN A 199 22.67 -23.09 -4.41
CA ASN A 199 22.08 -23.25 -5.74
C ASN A 199 21.54 -21.94 -6.39
N VAL A 200 21.81 -20.76 -5.85
CA VAL A 200 21.37 -19.50 -6.47
C VAL A 200 22.11 -19.27 -7.80
N ASP A 201 23.35 -19.76 -7.94
CA ASP A 201 24.07 -19.77 -9.21
C ASP A 201 23.39 -20.61 -10.29
N LYS A 202 22.74 -21.72 -9.91
CA LYS A 202 21.93 -22.51 -10.83
C LYS A 202 20.67 -21.78 -11.25
N LEU A 203 20.04 -21.05 -10.32
CA LEU A 203 18.88 -20.23 -10.64
C LEU A 203 19.22 -19.17 -11.70
N LEU A 204 20.39 -18.51 -11.62
CA LEU A 204 20.80 -17.54 -12.63
C LEU A 204 20.98 -18.16 -14.02
N GLU A 205 21.46 -19.39 -14.12
CA GLU A 205 21.52 -20.13 -15.39
C GLU A 205 20.13 -20.51 -15.93
N GLU A 206 19.20 -20.91 -15.06
CA GLU A 206 17.81 -21.19 -15.46
C GLU A 206 17.09 -19.94 -15.96
N ILE A 207 17.35 -18.77 -15.37
CA ILE A 207 16.86 -17.48 -15.86
C ILE A 207 17.34 -17.23 -17.28
N VAL A 208 18.63 -17.48 -17.58
CA VAL A 208 19.16 -17.34 -18.95
C VAL A 208 18.50 -18.32 -19.92
N ALA A 209 18.28 -19.57 -19.48
CA ALA A 209 17.78 -20.62 -20.33
C ALA A 209 16.27 -20.52 -20.63
N LYS A 210 15.46 -20.15 -19.64
CA LYS A 210 14.00 -20.24 -19.71
C LYS A 210 13.32 -18.90 -19.96
N ILE A 211 13.76 -17.82 -19.32
CA ILE A 211 13.13 -16.51 -19.55
C ILE A 211 13.50 -16.00 -20.94
N PRO A 212 12.51 -15.72 -21.80
CA PRO A 212 12.78 -15.27 -23.17
C PRO A 212 13.43 -13.86 -23.18
N ALA A 213 14.18 -13.60 -24.23
CA ALA A 213 14.67 -12.25 -24.49
C ALA A 213 13.52 -11.39 -25.04
N PRO A 214 13.53 -10.07 -24.77
CA PRO A 214 12.53 -9.16 -25.31
C PRO A 214 12.53 -9.13 -26.84
N THR A 215 11.35 -8.97 -27.46
CA THR A 215 11.14 -9.14 -28.91
C THR A 215 10.87 -7.84 -29.68
N GLY A 216 10.90 -6.69 -29.04
CA GLY A 216 10.55 -5.39 -29.64
C GLY A 216 11.44 -4.98 -30.82
N ALA A 217 10.89 -4.24 -31.77
CA ALA A 217 11.62 -3.74 -32.94
C ALA A 217 12.35 -2.43 -32.60
N ILE A 218 13.68 -2.42 -32.71
CA ILE A 218 14.53 -1.25 -32.39
C ILE A 218 14.35 -0.11 -33.40
N ASP A 219 14.02 -0.44 -34.64
CA ASP A 219 13.82 0.49 -35.78
C ASP A 219 12.36 0.98 -35.93
N ALA A 220 11.45 0.58 -35.05
CA ALA A 220 10.07 1.03 -35.01
C ALA A 220 9.93 2.39 -34.28
N PRO A 221 8.79 3.10 -34.47
CA PRO A 221 8.46 4.25 -33.64
C PRO A 221 8.49 3.89 -32.15
N LEU A 222 9.03 4.82 -31.33
CA LEU A 222 9.18 4.60 -29.90
C LEU A 222 7.84 4.28 -29.22
N LYS A 223 7.82 3.20 -28.44
CA LYS A 223 6.80 2.85 -27.46
C LYS A 223 7.44 2.48 -26.15
N GLY A 224 7.34 3.35 -25.17
CA GLY A 224 7.78 3.11 -23.80
C GLY A 224 6.58 3.12 -22.85
N LEU A 225 6.48 2.13 -21.98
CA LEU A 225 5.48 2.07 -20.92
C LEU A 225 6.04 2.70 -19.65
N VAL A 226 5.34 3.67 -19.09
CA VAL A 226 5.64 4.21 -17.76
C VAL A 226 5.06 3.26 -16.73
N PHE A 227 5.91 2.52 -16.01
CA PHE A 227 5.44 1.59 -15.00
C PHE A 227 5.56 2.12 -13.57
N ASP A 228 6.38 3.17 -13.35
CA ASP A 228 6.50 3.89 -12.08
C ASP A 228 6.96 5.33 -12.31
N SER A 229 6.77 6.19 -11.31
CA SER A 229 7.31 7.55 -11.32
C SER A 229 7.67 8.01 -9.91
N ILE A 230 8.71 8.84 -9.80
CA ILE A 230 9.11 9.45 -8.54
C ILE A 230 9.35 10.94 -8.76
N TYR A 231 9.12 11.73 -7.72
CA TYR A 231 9.50 13.13 -7.70
C TYR A 231 10.85 13.28 -7.01
N ASP A 232 11.77 13.91 -7.71
CA ASP A 232 13.10 14.27 -7.19
C ASP A 232 13.21 15.80 -7.17
N ASP A 233 13.54 16.38 -6.02
CA ASP A 233 13.58 17.84 -5.86
C ASP A 233 14.56 18.55 -6.82
N TYR A 234 15.56 17.83 -7.33
CA TYR A 234 16.58 18.38 -8.24
C TYR A 234 16.30 18.09 -9.71
N ARG A 235 15.75 16.91 -10.02
CA ARG A 235 15.51 16.42 -11.39
C ARG A 235 14.06 16.56 -11.85
N GLY A 236 13.14 16.89 -10.93
CA GLY A 236 11.70 16.88 -11.18
C GLY A 236 11.16 15.44 -11.24
N VAL A 237 10.17 15.22 -12.09
CA VAL A 237 9.60 13.87 -12.28
C VAL A 237 10.62 12.98 -13.00
N VAL A 238 10.95 11.85 -12.37
CA VAL A 238 11.74 10.76 -12.94
C VAL A 238 10.78 9.64 -13.28
N LEU A 239 10.70 9.27 -14.55
CA LEU A 239 9.82 8.21 -15.04
C LEU A 239 10.60 6.90 -15.14
N SER A 240 10.11 5.84 -14.51
CA SER A 240 10.59 4.47 -14.73
C SER A 240 9.88 3.90 -15.95
N VAL A 241 10.65 3.46 -16.94
CA VAL A 241 10.12 3.09 -18.24
C VAL A 241 10.63 1.74 -18.72
N ARG A 242 9.73 0.98 -19.35
CA ARG A 242 10.04 -0.20 -20.14
C ARG A 242 9.91 0.16 -21.61
N ILE A 243 10.99 0.05 -22.38
CA ILE A 243 10.96 0.32 -23.82
C ILE A 243 10.56 -0.96 -24.56
N PHE A 244 9.40 -0.95 -25.20
CA PHE A 244 8.89 -2.06 -26.00
C PHE A 244 9.36 -1.99 -27.44
N GLU A 245 9.35 -0.79 -28.04
CA GLU A 245 9.77 -0.56 -29.44
C GLU A 245 10.57 0.73 -29.53
N GLY A 246 11.48 0.78 -30.50
CA GLY A 246 12.25 1.99 -30.80
C GLY A 246 13.42 2.25 -29.86
N VAL A 247 13.88 3.49 -29.87
CA VAL A 247 15.02 4.00 -29.08
C VAL A 247 14.72 5.41 -28.61
N VAL A 248 15.12 5.74 -27.38
CA VAL A 248 15.03 7.08 -26.80
C VAL A 248 16.38 7.50 -26.19
N LYS A 249 16.73 8.79 -26.33
CA LYS A 249 17.98 9.37 -25.82
C LYS A 249 17.78 10.80 -25.33
N ALA A 250 18.72 11.30 -24.58
CA ALA A 250 18.74 12.70 -24.18
C ALA A 250 18.70 13.65 -25.38
N GLY A 251 17.87 14.70 -25.32
CA GLY A 251 17.60 15.66 -26.37
C GLY A 251 16.46 15.26 -27.33
N ASP A 252 15.91 14.08 -27.21
CA ASP A 252 14.70 13.69 -27.95
C ASP A 252 13.47 14.40 -27.37
N ARG A 253 12.50 14.72 -28.23
CA ARG A 253 11.21 15.25 -27.80
C ARG A 253 10.19 14.14 -27.76
N ILE A 254 9.77 13.82 -26.56
CA ILE A 254 8.76 12.78 -26.29
C ILE A 254 7.37 13.39 -26.16
N ARG A 255 6.34 12.57 -26.40
CA ARG A 255 4.94 12.84 -26.13
C ARG A 255 4.39 11.75 -25.22
N LEU A 256 3.71 12.15 -24.15
CA LEU A 256 2.86 11.29 -23.35
C LEU A 256 1.54 11.09 -24.09
N MET A 257 1.15 9.86 -24.41
CA MET A 257 0.03 9.63 -25.33
C MET A 257 -1.34 9.90 -24.68
N ASN A 258 -1.44 9.76 -23.36
CA ASN A 258 -2.69 10.01 -22.63
C ASN A 258 -2.98 11.52 -22.50
N SER A 259 -2.03 12.29 -21.96
CA SER A 259 -2.20 13.74 -21.77
C SER A 259 -1.95 14.54 -23.05
N GLY A 260 -1.24 13.97 -24.04
CA GLY A 260 -0.79 14.67 -25.24
C GLY A 260 0.35 15.67 -25.00
N SER A 261 0.85 15.77 -23.78
CA SER A 261 1.90 16.71 -23.39
C SER A 261 3.26 16.31 -23.95
N GLU A 262 4.06 17.30 -24.39
CA GLU A 262 5.37 17.06 -24.99
C GLU A 262 6.48 17.64 -24.13
N TYR A 263 7.55 16.87 -23.98
CA TYR A 263 8.73 17.24 -23.18
C TYR A 263 10.03 16.86 -23.86
N GLU A 264 11.09 17.62 -23.59
CA GLU A 264 12.44 17.26 -24.03
C GLU A 264 13.11 16.40 -22.98
N VAL A 265 13.60 15.23 -23.39
CA VAL A 265 14.34 14.30 -22.52
C VAL A 265 15.66 14.93 -22.13
N THR A 266 15.90 15.08 -20.84
CA THR A 266 17.15 15.64 -20.30
C THR A 266 18.19 14.59 -20.02
N GLU A 267 17.77 13.42 -19.54
CA GLU A 267 18.63 12.29 -19.20
C GLU A 267 17.87 10.97 -19.38
N VAL A 268 18.57 9.93 -19.79
CA VAL A 268 18.12 8.55 -19.75
C VAL A 268 19.15 7.70 -19.03
N GLY A 269 18.74 6.64 -18.36
CA GLY A 269 19.67 5.79 -17.62
C GLY A 269 19.00 4.54 -17.05
N VAL A 270 19.77 3.79 -16.27
CA VAL A 270 19.34 2.58 -15.55
C VAL A 270 19.76 2.68 -14.09
N ASN A 271 19.11 1.95 -13.20
CA ASN A 271 19.55 1.83 -11.81
C ASN A 271 20.42 0.58 -11.67
N SER A 272 21.61 0.70 -11.03
CA SER A 272 22.55 -0.42 -10.86
C SER A 272 23.37 -0.30 -9.55
N PRO A 273 22.83 -0.46 -8.35
CA PRO A 273 21.48 -0.07 -7.90
C PRO A 273 21.28 1.45 -7.92
N ASN A 274 22.34 2.25 -7.91
CA ASN A 274 22.27 3.71 -8.03
C ASN A 274 22.01 4.12 -9.49
N PRO A 275 21.41 5.29 -9.72
CA PRO A 275 21.20 5.80 -11.07
C PRO A 275 22.50 5.91 -11.88
N LEU A 276 22.52 5.29 -13.05
CA LEU A 276 23.64 5.27 -13.98
C LEU A 276 23.17 5.82 -15.33
N PRO A 277 23.57 7.05 -15.72
CA PRO A 277 23.22 7.63 -17.01
C PRO A 277 23.69 6.77 -18.18
N ARG A 278 22.88 6.71 -19.25
CA ARG A 278 23.15 6.02 -20.50
C ARG A 278 23.04 6.97 -21.69
N ASP A 279 23.62 6.62 -22.79
CA ASP A 279 23.50 7.38 -24.04
C ASP A 279 22.10 7.25 -24.64
N PHE A 280 21.47 6.09 -24.48
CA PHE A 280 20.14 5.76 -24.95
C PHE A 280 19.53 4.59 -24.16
N LEU A 281 18.21 4.44 -24.29
CA LEU A 281 17.45 3.22 -23.96
C LEU A 281 16.84 2.69 -25.24
N MET A 282 16.87 1.37 -25.44
CA MET A 282 16.33 0.69 -26.63
C MET A 282 15.22 -0.32 -26.29
N ALA A 283 14.55 -0.81 -27.31
CA ALA A 283 13.57 -1.89 -27.16
C ALA A 283 14.19 -3.06 -26.39
N GLY A 284 13.55 -3.43 -25.29
CA GLY A 284 14.05 -4.42 -24.33
C GLY A 284 14.56 -3.85 -23.02
N ASP A 285 14.99 -2.59 -22.96
CA ASP A 285 15.52 -2.00 -21.75
C ASP A 285 14.44 -1.62 -20.75
N VAL A 286 14.77 -1.82 -19.47
CA VAL A 286 14.09 -1.22 -18.31
C VAL A 286 15.02 -0.18 -17.72
N GLY A 287 14.55 1.05 -17.60
CA GLY A 287 15.38 2.15 -17.13
C GLY A 287 14.56 3.34 -16.66
N TYR A 288 15.22 4.48 -16.55
CA TYR A 288 14.56 5.72 -16.19
C TYR A 288 14.82 6.81 -17.24
N LEU A 289 13.91 7.78 -17.29
CA LEU A 289 14.12 9.01 -18.02
C LEU A 289 13.65 10.22 -17.24
N THR A 290 14.29 11.36 -17.46
CA THR A 290 13.89 12.66 -16.95
C THR A 290 13.63 13.62 -18.10
N ALA A 291 12.61 14.43 -18.01
CA ALA A 291 12.18 15.31 -19.08
C ALA A 291 11.75 16.72 -18.60
N SER A 292 12.30 17.18 -17.47
CA SER A 292 11.97 18.48 -16.84
C SER A 292 10.47 18.72 -16.67
N ILE A 293 9.74 17.67 -16.38
CA ILE A 293 8.29 17.73 -16.14
C ILE A 293 8.09 18.40 -14.78
N LYS A 294 7.40 19.54 -14.80
CA LYS A 294 7.13 20.34 -13.59
C LYS A 294 5.71 20.13 -13.08
N ASP A 295 4.79 19.87 -13.99
CA ASP A 295 3.39 19.61 -13.66
C ASP A 295 3.18 18.12 -13.50
N ILE A 296 3.07 17.73 -12.26
CA ILE A 296 2.88 16.37 -11.77
C ILE A 296 1.62 15.73 -12.37
N THR A 297 0.56 16.52 -12.56
CA THR A 297 -0.74 16.03 -13.01
C THR A 297 -0.75 15.55 -14.47
N GLN A 298 0.29 15.90 -15.24
CA GLN A 298 0.42 15.52 -16.65
C GLN A 298 1.01 14.11 -16.84
N THR A 299 1.53 13.50 -15.78
CA THR A 299 2.11 12.16 -15.85
C THR A 299 1.25 11.16 -15.10
N ARG A 300 0.95 10.05 -15.76
CA ARG A 300 0.25 8.92 -15.14
C ARG A 300 1.05 7.63 -15.35
N VAL A 301 1.10 6.82 -14.32
CA VAL A 301 1.61 5.45 -14.45
C VAL A 301 0.67 4.67 -15.38
N GLY A 302 1.24 3.89 -16.31
CA GLY A 302 0.48 3.23 -17.36
C GLY A 302 0.39 4.03 -18.68
N ASP A 303 0.92 5.26 -18.70
CA ASP A 303 0.97 6.03 -19.95
C ASP A 303 2.03 5.49 -20.92
N THR A 304 1.81 5.73 -22.19
CA THR A 304 2.75 5.38 -23.26
C THR A 304 3.54 6.61 -23.68
N ILE A 305 4.86 6.46 -23.70
CA ILE A 305 5.80 7.46 -24.23
C ILE A 305 6.09 7.14 -25.69
N THR A 306 5.99 8.16 -26.56
CA THR A 306 6.40 8.09 -27.96
C THR A 306 7.22 9.31 -28.36
N LEU A 307 7.89 9.27 -29.53
CA LEU A 307 8.57 10.46 -30.06
C LEU A 307 7.55 11.44 -30.66
N ALA A 308 7.68 12.73 -30.37
CA ALA A 308 6.76 13.74 -30.88
C ALA A 308 6.85 13.94 -32.41
N ASN A 309 8.02 13.68 -33.00
CA ASN A 309 8.28 13.79 -34.43
C ASN A 309 7.99 12.51 -35.22
N ASP A 310 7.90 11.37 -34.56
CA ASP A 310 7.56 10.07 -35.16
C ASP A 310 6.69 9.26 -34.16
N PRO A 311 5.43 9.68 -33.95
CA PRO A 311 4.59 9.10 -32.91
C PRO A 311 4.08 7.72 -33.32
N ALA A 312 4.03 6.82 -32.35
CA ALA A 312 3.36 5.52 -32.50
C ALA A 312 1.86 5.71 -32.74
N GLU A 313 1.28 4.85 -33.58
CA GLU A 313 -0.14 4.94 -33.92
C GLU A 313 -1.08 4.60 -32.77
N LYS A 314 -0.66 3.67 -31.90
CA LYS A 314 -1.46 3.15 -30.78
C LYS A 314 -0.64 3.14 -29.51
N ALA A 315 -1.28 3.56 -28.41
CA ALA A 315 -0.74 3.38 -27.08
C ALA A 315 -0.65 1.90 -26.70
N LEU A 316 0.25 1.58 -25.79
CA LEU A 316 0.29 0.28 -25.13
C LEU A 316 -0.96 0.11 -24.27
N PRO A 317 -1.38 -1.14 -23.96
CA PRO A 317 -2.40 -1.35 -22.93
C PRO A 317 -1.95 -0.68 -21.63
N GLY A 318 -2.77 0.23 -21.12
CA GLY A 318 -2.53 0.84 -19.82
C GLY A 318 -2.96 -0.11 -18.69
N TYR A 319 -2.70 0.32 -17.45
CA TYR A 319 -3.17 -0.41 -16.27
C TYR A 319 -4.65 -0.13 -16.01
N ARG A 320 -5.33 -1.09 -15.39
CA ARG A 320 -6.68 -0.86 -14.88
C ARG A 320 -6.60 0.17 -13.75
N GLU A 321 -7.53 1.13 -13.73
CA GLU A 321 -7.67 2.02 -12.60
C GLU A 321 -8.13 1.20 -11.38
N MET A 322 -7.41 1.35 -10.28
CA MET A 322 -7.79 0.70 -9.02
C MET A 322 -8.76 1.61 -8.29
N ILE A 323 -9.86 1.05 -7.85
CA ILE A 323 -10.85 1.76 -7.06
C ILE A 323 -10.47 1.59 -5.59
N PRO A 324 -10.28 2.68 -4.84
CA PRO A 324 -10.07 2.60 -3.40
C PRO A 324 -11.22 1.89 -2.69
N MET A 325 -10.88 1.09 -1.70
CA MET A 325 -11.86 0.31 -0.94
C MET A 325 -12.06 0.84 0.48
N VAL A 326 -11.05 1.55 0.99
CA VAL A 326 -11.01 2.06 2.35
C VAL A 326 -10.81 3.56 2.30
N TYR A 327 -11.65 4.31 2.99
CA TYR A 327 -11.59 5.76 3.03
C TYR A 327 -11.36 6.24 4.46
N ALA A 328 -10.43 7.18 4.63
CA ALA A 328 -10.20 7.86 5.91
C ALA A 328 -9.90 9.34 5.71
N GLY A 329 -10.30 10.15 6.67
CA GLY A 329 -9.95 11.57 6.71
C GLY A 329 -8.55 11.73 7.32
N LEU A 330 -7.69 12.50 6.66
CA LEU A 330 -6.37 12.93 7.15
C LEU A 330 -6.40 14.43 7.46
N TYR A 331 -6.13 14.79 8.70
CA TYR A 331 -6.18 16.17 9.17
C TYR A 331 -4.85 16.54 9.82
N PRO A 332 -4.25 17.70 9.47
CA PRO A 332 -3.07 18.16 10.18
C PRO A 332 -3.46 18.60 11.60
N THR A 333 -2.63 18.29 12.58
CA THR A 333 -2.83 18.76 13.97
C THR A 333 -2.81 20.28 14.09
N ASP A 334 -2.06 20.95 13.21
CA ASP A 334 -2.05 22.39 13.03
C ASP A 334 -2.69 22.75 11.68
N ASN A 335 -3.84 23.40 11.72
CA ASN A 335 -4.58 23.84 10.54
C ASN A 335 -3.76 24.75 9.60
N ALA A 336 -2.70 25.41 10.08
CA ALA A 336 -1.79 26.18 9.23
C ALA A 336 -1.02 25.30 8.23
N LYS A 337 -0.89 24.00 8.50
CA LYS A 337 -0.21 23.02 7.65
C LYS A 337 -1.13 22.34 6.61
N PHE A 338 -2.34 22.83 6.38
CA PHE A 338 -3.27 22.27 5.38
C PHE A 338 -2.67 22.28 3.96
N GLU A 339 -2.04 23.38 3.58
CA GLU A 339 -1.41 23.49 2.26
C GLU A 339 -0.18 22.57 2.14
N ASP A 340 0.59 22.41 3.23
CA ASP A 340 1.73 21.49 3.26
C ASP A 340 1.25 20.03 3.09
N LEU A 341 0.12 19.67 3.72
CA LEU A 341 -0.49 18.35 3.56
C LEU A 341 -0.97 18.13 2.13
N ARG A 342 -1.59 19.13 1.49
CA ARG A 342 -2.00 19.04 0.09
C ARG A 342 -0.80 18.77 -0.83
N GLU A 343 0.27 19.55 -0.70
CA GLU A 343 1.47 19.40 -1.50
C GLU A 343 2.12 18.02 -1.28
N ALA A 344 2.14 17.53 -0.04
CA ALA A 344 2.64 16.21 0.30
C ALA A 344 1.82 15.09 -0.34
N LEU A 345 0.48 15.18 -0.30
CA LEU A 345 -0.43 14.22 -0.93
C LEU A 345 -0.27 14.21 -2.45
N GLU A 346 -0.14 15.40 -3.09
CA GLU A 346 0.13 15.51 -4.51
C GLU A 346 1.44 14.82 -4.91
N LYS A 347 2.51 15.00 -4.12
CA LYS A 347 3.80 14.32 -4.33
C LYS A 347 3.70 12.81 -4.11
N LEU A 348 2.95 12.35 -3.10
CA LEU A 348 2.74 10.92 -2.88
C LEU A 348 1.93 10.28 -3.99
N LYS A 349 0.89 10.93 -4.49
CA LYS A 349 0.06 10.44 -5.60
C LYS A 349 0.86 10.17 -6.88
N LEU A 350 1.97 10.86 -7.10
CA LEU A 350 2.90 10.53 -8.19
C LEU A 350 3.54 9.16 -8.04
N ASN A 351 3.94 8.87 -6.80
CA ASN A 351 4.63 7.62 -6.48
C ASN A 351 3.63 6.47 -6.30
N ASP A 352 2.38 6.81 -6.00
CA ASP A 352 1.29 5.89 -5.68
C ASP A 352 0.03 6.30 -6.42
N ALA A 353 -0.14 5.75 -7.62
CA ALA A 353 -1.28 6.08 -8.48
C ALA A 353 -2.63 5.55 -7.94
N SER A 354 -2.61 4.71 -6.92
CA SER A 354 -3.82 4.18 -6.26
C SER A 354 -4.36 5.12 -5.18
N LEU A 355 -3.55 6.10 -4.73
CA LEU A 355 -3.96 7.08 -3.74
C LEU A 355 -4.91 8.11 -4.37
N GLU A 356 -6.12 8.19 -3.86
CA GLU A 356 -7.09 9.23 -4.18
C GLU A 356 -7.29 10.14 -2.98
N PHE A 357 -7.50 11.43 -3.21
CA PHE A 357 -7.81 12.36 -2.15
C PHE A 357 -8.61 13.56 -2.65
N GLU A 358 -9.47 14.05 -1.78
CA GLU A 358 -10.27 15.25 -1.99
C GLU A 358 -10.33 16.11 -0.72
N PRO A 359 -10.49 17.42 -0.84
CA PRO A 359 -10.61 18.29 0.34
C PRO A 359 -11.85 17.95 1.17
N GLU A 360 -11.68 17.85 2.48
CA GLU A 360 -12.74 17.58 3.45
C GLU A 360 -12.68 18.59 4.61
N VAL A 361 -13.84 18.90 5.19
CA VAL A 361 -13.95 19.79 6.35
C VAL A 361 -14.70 19.08 7.46
N SER A 362 -14.05 18.95 8.61
CA SER A 362 -14.67 18.46 9.85
C SER A 362 -14.93 19.61 10.81
N GLU A 363 -16.10 19.65 11.46
CA GLU A 363 -16.41 20.64 12.50
C GLU A 363 -15.48 20.50 13.70
N ALA A 364 -15.02 19.28 14.00
CA ALA A 364 -14.14 18.98 15.13
C ALA A 364 -12.66 19.19 14.81
N LEU A 365 -12.20 18.83 13.59
CA LEU A 365 -10.78 18.77 13.21
C LEU A 365 -10.34 19.91 12.28
N GLY A 366 -11.28 20.61 11.65
CA GLY A 366 -11.00 21.68 10.69
C GLY A 366 -10.81 21.16 9.27
N PHE A 367 -9.86 21.76 8.53
CA PHE A 367 -9.59 21.41 7.13
C PHE A 367 -8.66 20.21 7.03
N GLY A 368 -8.97 19.26 6.15
CA GLY A 368 -8.21 18.07 5.88
C GLY A 368 -8.52 17.51 4.49
N PHE A 369 -8.19 16.25 4.31
CA PHE A 369 -8.46 15.52 3.06
C PHE A 369 -9.11 14.17 3.37
N ARG A 370 -10.14 13.84 2.60
CA ARG A 370 -10.67 12.50 2.49
C ARG A 370 -9.78 11.72 1.55
N CYS A 371 -9.17 10.65 2.01
CA CYS A 371 -8.25 9.83 1.24
C CYS A 371 -8.81 8.43 1.04
N GLY A 372 -8.67 7.92 -0.18
CA GLY A 372 -9.01 6.56 -0.56
C GLY A 372 -7.76 5.68 -0.64
N PHE A 373 -7.85 4.47 -0.08
CA PHE A 373 -6.76 3.52 0.04
C PHE A 373 -7.19 2.14 -0.45
N LEU A 374 -6.25 1.31 -0.89
CA LEU A 374 -6.52 -0.07 -1.31
C LEU A 374 -6.82 -0.99 -0.12
N GLY A 375 -6.24 -0.71 1.05
CA GLY A 375 -6.45 -1.46 2.27
C GLY A 375 -5.86 -0.75 3.48
N LEU A 376 -5.89 -1.39 4.65
CA LEU A 376 -5.39 -0.79 5.90
C LEU A 376 -3.88 -0.62 5.91
N LEU A 377 -3.14 -1.61 5.42
CA LEU A 377 -1.68 -1.52 5.36
C LEU A 377 -1.25 -0.38 4.44
N HIS A 378 -1.96 -0.20 3.32
CA HIS A 378 -1.74 0.94 2.42
C HIS A 378 -2.00 2.27 3.15
N MET A 379 -3.10 2.38 3.89
CA MET A 379 -3.42 3.57 4.71
C MET A 379 -2.31 3.88 5.72
N ASP A 380 -1.87 2.88 6.49
CA ASP A 380 -0.82 3.04 7.49
C ASP A 380 0.50 3.48 6.86
N VAL A 381 0.86 2.90 5.71
CA VAL A 381 2.08 3.27 4.98
C VAL A 381 2.02 4.71 4.50
N VAL A 382 0.91 5.13 3.91
CA VAL A 382 0.73 6.52 3.43
C VAL A 382 0.80 7.50 4.60
N GLN A 383 0.14 7.20 5.73
CA GLN A 383 0.20 8.03 6.93
C GLN A 383 1.64 8.16 7.46
N GLU A 384 2.35 7.03 7.66
CA GLU A 384 3.73 7.08 8.15
C GLU A 384 4.67 7.80 7.18
N ARG A 385 4.47 7.68 5.88
CA ARG A 385 5.24 8.44 4.88
C ARG A 385 5.00 9.94 4.99
N LEU A 386 3.74 10.37 5.13
CA LEU A 386 3.40 11.78 5.35
C LEU A 386 4.05 12.33 6.63
N GLU A 387 4.06 11.55 7.70
CA GLU A 387 4.67 11.95 8.97
C GLU A 387 6.20 12.01 8.88
N ARG A 388 6.85 11.00 8.27
CA ARG A 388 8.32 10.87 8.26
C ARG A 388 8.99 11.66 7.14
N GLU A 389 8.47 11.59 5.91
CA GLU A 389 9.08 12.22 4.74
C GLU A 389 8.76 13.73 4.67
N PHE A 390 7.55 14.13 5.10
CA PHE A 390 7.08 15.51 5.01
C PHE A 390 6.96 16.22 6.37
N ASN A 391 7.31 15.55 7.47
CA ASN A 391 7.29 16.10 8.83
C ASN A 391 5.93 16.70 9.21
N LEU A 392 4.86 15.98 8.89
CA LEU A 392 3.48 16.34 9.20
C LEU A 392 3.00 15.55 10.41
N ASP A 393 2.38 16.21 11.38
CA ASP A 393 1.67 15.55 12.48
C ASP A 393 0.20 15.43 12.06
N LEU A 394 -0.31 14.21 11.93
CA LEU A 394 -1.63 13.94 11.36
C LEU A 394 -2.59 13.32 12.36
N ILE A 395 -3.87 13.63 12.21
CA ILE A 395 -4.99 12.94 12.83
C ILE A 395 -5.70 12.16 11.74
N THR A 396 -5.78 10.84 11.91
CA THR A 396 -6.50 9.96 10.99
C THR A 396 -7.85 9.58 11.61
N THR A 397 -8.93 9.74 10.84
CA THR A 397 -10.26 9.26 11.26
C THR A 397 -10.38 7.75 11.07
N ALA A 398 -11.41 7.15 11.69
CA ALA A 398 -11.70 5.74 11.47
C ALA A 398 -11.94 5.45 9.98
N PRO A 399 -11.33 4.39 9.42
CA PRO A 399 -11.60 4.01 8.03
C PRO A 399 -13.05 3.60 7.85
N SER A 400 -13.59 3.90 6.69
CA SER A 400 -14.93 3.52 6.26
C SER A 400 -14.88 2.95 4.84
N VAL A 401 -15.96 2.30 4.43
CA VAL A 401 -16.19 1.88 3.05
C VAL A 401 -17.18 2.84 2.40
N THR A 402 -17.29 2.80 1.07
CA THR A 402 -18.35 3.52 0.36
C THR A 402 -19.67 2.77 0.56
N TYR A 403 -20.72 3.48 0.96
CA TYR A 403 -22.09 2.94 1.09
C TYR A 403 -22.97 3.52 0.00
N HIS A 404 -23.81 2.70 -0.60
CA HIS A 404 -24.87 3.16 -1.51
C HIS A 404 -26.15 3.38 -0.71
N VAL A 405 -26.57 4.62 -0.58
CA VAL A 405 -27.78 5.01 0.15
C VAL A 405 -28.89 5.29 -0.84
N ASN A 406 -29.84 4.39 -0.93
CA ASN A 406 -31.02 4.56 -1.77
C ASN A 406 -32.04 5.43 -1.03
N LEU A 407 -32.43 6.55 -1.62
CA LEU A 407 -33.39 7.48 -1.05
C LEU A 407 -34.84 7.11 -1.40
N THR A 408 -35.79 7.53 -0.58
CA THR A 408 -37.23 7.37 -0.82
C THR A 408 -37.69 8.08 -2.09
N GLY A 409 -36.96 9.12 -2.56
CA GLY A 409 -37.19 9.82 -3.81
C GLY A 409 -36.79 9.05 -5.07
N GLY A 410 -36.05 7.94 -4.94
CA GLY A 410 -35.57 7.11 -6.05
C GLY A 410 -34.14 7.38 -6.47
N ASP A 411 -33.49 8.39 -5.90
CA ASP A 411 -32.07 8.67 -6.14
C ASP A 411 -31.19 7.79 -5.26
N MET A 412 -29.99 7.46 -5.73
CA MET A 412 -28.94 6.78 -4.97
C MET A 412 -27.81 7.79 -4.72
N VAL A 413 -27.31 7.82 -3.49
CA VAL A 413 -26.19 8.65 -3.05
C VAL A 413 -25.09 7.74 -2.51
N GLU A 414 -23.87 7.97 -2.97
CA GLU A 414 -22.67 7.34 -2.42
C GLU A 414 -22.24 8.10 -1.17
N VAL A 415 -22.02 7.37 -0.08
CA VAL A 415 -21.63 7.93 1.21
C VAL A 415 -20.35 7.24 1.69
N GLU A 416 -19.27 7.98 1.73
CA GLU A 416 -17.97 7.53 2.22
C GLU A 416 -17.71 8.00 3.64
N ASN A 417 -18.23 9.18 3.98
CA ASN A 417 -18.13 9.75 5.32
C ASN A 417 -19.44 9.57 6.10
N PRO A 418 -19.41 8.98 7.32
CA PRO A 418 -20.59 8.87 8.17
C PRO A 418 -21.28 10.21 8.45
N ALA A 419 -20.55 11.33 8.44
CA ALA A 419 -21.11 12.66 8.64
C ALA A 419 -22.11 13.07 7.54
N GLU A 420 -21.89 12.59 6.32
CA GLU A 420 -22.71 12.91 5.13
C GLU A 420 -23.94 12.02 4.97
N MET A 421 -24.16 11.08 5.90
CA MET A 421 -25.32 10.20 5.86
C MET A 421 -26.61 11.03 5.88
N PRO A 422 -27.54 10.84 4.91
CA PRO A 422 -28.82 11.51 4.87
C PRO A 422 -29.69 11.23 6.11
N ASP A 423 -30.68 12.08 6.34
CA ASP A 423 -31.66 11.84 7.41
C ASP A 423 -32.33 10.48 7.28
N VAL A 424 -32.46 9.76 8.39
CA VAL A 424 -33.04 8.40 8.44
C VAL A 424 -34.42 8.33 7.75
N SER A 425 -35.21 9.41 7.81
CA SER A 425 -36.53 9.50 7.15
C SER A 425 -36.49 9.54 5.62
N ALA A 426 -35.34 9.95 5.05
CA ALA A 426 -35.13 10.01 3.61
C ALA A 426 -34.55 8.70 3.05
N ILE A 427 -34.04 7.82 3.90
CA ILE A 427 -33.38 6.57 3.51
C ILE A 427 -34.42 5.46 3.29
N LYS A 428 -34.34 4.80 2.13
CA LYS A 428 -35.13 3.62 1.79
C LYS A 428 -34.37 2.33 2.14
N SER A 429 -33.12 2.23 1.72
CA SER A 429 -32.20 1.13 2.01
C SER A 429 -30.76 1.60 1.94
N ILE A 430 -29.87 0.91 2.65
CA ILE A 430 -28.42 1.12 2.59
C ILE A 430 -27.81 -0.16 2.09
N GLU A 431 -26.88 -0.03 1.13
CA GLU A 431 -26.11 -1.15 0.61
C GLU A 431 -24.63 -0.95 0.97
N GLU A 432 -23.96 -2.02 1.37
CA GLU A 432 -22.53 -2.03 1.67
C GLU A 432 -21.79 -2.97 0.73
N PRO A 433 -20.50 -2.70 0.45
CA PRO A 433 -19.71 -3.57 -0.40
C PRO A 433 -19.45 -4.91 0.29
N TYR A 434 -19.67 -5.98 -0.46
CA TYR A 434 -19.35 -7.34 -0.06
C TYR A 434 -18.15 -7.85 -0.81
N VAL A 435 -17.44 -8.78 -0.21
CA VAL A 435 -16.31 -9.47 -0.78
C VAL A 435 -16.47 -10.98 -0.67
N LYS A 436 -15.95 -11.69 -1.65
CA LYS A 436 -15.69 -13.12 -1.59
C LYS A 436 -14.34 -13.33 -0.94
N ALA A 437 -14.33 -13.70 0.32
CA ALA A 437 -13.11 -13.95 1.09
C ALA A 437 -12.71 -15.42 0.97
N THR A 438 -11.51 -15.68 0.47
CA THR A 438 -10.90 -17.01 0.38
C THR A 438 -9.85 -17.13 1.48
N ILE A 439 -10.09 -18.00 2.45
CA ILE A 439 -9.22 -18.21 3.61
C ILE A 439 -8.59 -19.58 3.48
N MET A 440 -7.28 -19.60 3.18
CA MET A 440 -6.50 -20.83 3.17
C MET A 440 -6.02 -21.15 4.59
N VAL A 441 -6.28 -22.36 5.08
CA VAL A 441 -5.98 -22.74 6.46
C VAL A 441 -5.77 -24.25 6.60
N PRO A 442 -4.90 -24.74 7.53
CA PRO A 442 -4.84 -26.14 7.89
C PRO A 442 -6.15 -26.64 8.49
N ASN A 443 -6.49 -27.92 8.24
CA ASN A 443 -7.74 -28.55 8.68
C ASN A 443 -8.05 -28.36 10.17
N ASP A 444 -7.02 -28.36 11.02
CA ASP A 444 -7.16 -28.20 12.48
C ASP A 444 -7.76 -26.85 12.90
N TYR A 445 -7.63 -25.82 12.08
CA TYR A 445 -8.08 -24.47 12.39
C TYR A 445 -9.37 -24.05 11.67
N VAL A 446 -9.95 -24.90 10.82
CA VAL A 446 -11.19 -24.60 10.08
C VAL A 446 -12.31 -24.14 11.01
N GLY A 447 -12.50 -24.83 12.15
CA GLY A 447 -13.52 -24.45 13.12
C GLY A 447 -13.31 -23.06 13.73
N ALA A 448 -12.07 -22.64 13.94
CA ALA A 448 -11.76 -21.30 14.44
C ALA A 448 -12.05 -20.23 13.38
N VAL A 449 -11.70 -20.48 12.13
CA VAL A 449 -11.98 -19.60 10.98
C VAL A 449 -13.47 -19.46 10.78
N MET A 450 -14.23 -20.56 10.75
CA MET A 450 -15.68 -20.52 10.59
C MET A 450 -16.35 -19.71 11.69
N LYS A 451 -15.93 -19.89 12.95
CA LYS A 451 -16.44 -19.11 14.09
C LYS A 451 -16.13 -17.62 13.95
N LEU A 452 -14.92 -17.27 13.49
CA LEU A 452 -14.54 -15.88 13.26
C LEU A 452 -15.37 -15.23 12.16
N CYS A 453 -15.52 -15.89 11.00
CA CYS A 453 -16.30 -15.38 9.88
C CYS A 453 -17.78 -15.20 10.24
N GLN A 454 -18.38 -16.18 10.94
CA GLN A 454 -19.78 -16.07 11.39
C GLN A 454 -19.98 -14.92 12.38
N ALA A 455 -19.03 -14.67 13.29
CA ALA A 455 -19.09 -13.53 14.20
C ALA A 455 -18.98 -12.18 13.47
N ARG A 456 -18.49 -12.19 12.23
CA ARG A 456 -18.29 -11.03 11.35
C ARG A 456 -19.30 -10.99 10.18
N ARG A 457 -20.50 -11.49 10.39
CA ARG A 457 -21.60 -11.51 9.40
C ARG A 457 -21.26 -12.26 8.11
N GLY A 458 -20.22 -13.13 8.13
CA GLY A 458 -19.84 -13.91 6.96
C GLY A 458 -20.88 -15.00 6.66
N GLU A 459 -21.24 -15.13 5.39
CA GLU A 459 -22.06 -16.19 4.85
C GLU A 459 -21.17 -17.26 4.22
N PHE A 460 -21.28 -18.50 4.68
CA PHE A 460 -20.49 -19.61 4.16
C PHE A 460 -20.89 -19.94 2.72
N VAL A 461 -19.94 -19.96 1.79
CA VAL A 461 -20.17 -20.29 0.39
C VAL A 461 -19.79 -21.74 0.12
N THR A 462 -18.52 -22.09 0.30
CA THR A 462 -18.03 -23.44 0.05
C THR A 462 -16.71 -23.70 0.79
N MET A 463 -16.28 -24.94 0.76
CA MET A 463 -14.98 -25.38 1.29
C MET A 463 -14.33 -26.29 0.24
N GLU A 464 -13.10 -25.96 -0.14
CA GLU A 464 -12.35 -26.65 -1.18
C GLU A 464 -11.07 -27.22 -0.57
N TYR A 465 -10.92 -28.52 -0.58
CA TYR A 465 -9.72 -29.18 -0.08
C TYR A 465 -8.63 -29.09 -1.14
N LEU A 466 -7.52 -28.45 -0.77
CA LEU A 466 -6.34 -28.33 -1.64
C LEU A 466 -5.48 -29.59 -1.57
N ASP A 467 -5.32 -30.11 -0.35
CA ASP A 467 -4.60 -31.35 -0.05
C ASP A 467 -5.19 -31.99 1.22
N ASP A 468 -4.56 -33.07 1.70
CA ASP A 468 -4.99 -33.78 2.92
C ASP A 468 -4.85 -32.94 4.19
N ALA A 469 -4.08 -31.85 4.17
CA ALA A 469 -3.74 -31.02 5.33
C ALA A 469 -4.38 -29.62 5.29
N ARG A 470 -4.71 -29.08 4.11
CA ARG A 470 -5.14 -27.68 3.94
C ARG A 470 -6.42 -27.55 3.12
N VAL A 471 -7.15 -26.51 3.42
CA VAL A 471 -8.47 -26.22 2.85
C VAL A 471 -8.64 -24.72 2.61
N ASN A 472 -9.26 -24.37 1.49
CA ASN A 472 -9.81 -23.04 1.25
C ASN A 472 -11.22 -22.98 1.81
N VAL A 473 -11.45 -22.09 2.75
CA VAL A 473 -12.77 -21.78 3.28
C VAL A 473 -13.24 -20.48 2.65
N ILE A 474 -14.31 -20.53 1.87
CA ILE A 474 -14.81 -19.41 1.10
C ILE A 474 -16.05 -18.83 1.78
N TYR A 475 -16.00 -17.55 2.06
CA TYR A 475 -17.08 -16.78 2.68
C TYR A 475 -17.42 -15.56 1.84
N GLN A 476 -18.69 -15.21 1.81
CA GLN A 476 -19.15 -13.90 1.38
C GLN A 476 -19.31 -13.02 2.63
N MET A 477 -18.62 -11.87 2.66
CA MET A 477 -18.52 -11.04 3.86
C MET A 477 -18.63 -9.55 3.52
N PRO A 478 -19.22 -8.74 4.41
CA PRO A 478 -19.12 -7.29 4.26
C PRO A 478 -17.66 -6.83 4.37
N LEU A 479 -17.20 -6.00 3.44
CA LEU A 479 -15.83 -5.46 3.46
C LEU A 479 -15.55 -4.69 4.76
N SER A 480 -16.54 -3.97 5.29
CA SER A 480 -16.46 -3.25 6.56
C SER A 480 -16.05 -4.12 7.75
N GLU A 481 -16.40 -5.41 7.74
CA GLU A 481 -16.05 -6.36 8.82
C GLU A 481 -14.62 -6.92 8.68
N ILE A 482 -14.05 -6.88 7.49
CA ILE A 482 -12.67 -7.31 7.21
C ILE A 482 -11.70 -6.20 7.59
N ILE A 483 -12.01 -4.95 7.29
CA ILE A 483 -11.18 -3.78 7.55
C ILE A 483 -10.82 -3.65 9.04
N PHE A 484 -11.71 -4.04 9.96
CA PHE A 484 -11.49 -3.90 11.39
C PHE A 484 -10.94 -5.17 12.04
N ASN A 485 -9.61 -5.26 12.21
CA ASN A 485 -8.91 -6.28 13.00
C ASN A 485 -9.21 -7.75 12.62
N PHE A 486 -9.82 -8.00 11.46
CA PHE A 486 -10.13 -9.37 11.03
C PHE A 486 -8.86 -10.17 10.78
N PHE A 487 -7.90 -9.58 10.10
CA PHE A 487 -6.63 -10.22 9.74
C PHE A 487 -5.81 -10.60 10.98
N ASP A 488 -5.73 -9.71 11.97
CA ASP A 488 -5.02 -9.98 13.22
C ASP A 488 -5.70 -11.09 14.04
N LYS A 489 -7.04 -11.07 14.07
CA LYS A 489 -7.82 -12.14 14.72
C LYS A 489 -7.68 -13.45 13.97
N LEU A 490 -7.65 -13.43 12.65
CA LEU A 490 -7.42 -14.60 11.82
C LEU A 490 -6.05 -15.21 12.12
N LYS A 491 -4.99 -14.41 12.07
CA LYS A 491 -3.63 -14.85 12.40
C LYS A 491 -3.52 -15.38 13.83
N SER A 492 -4.03 -14.67 14.81
CA SER A 492 -3.96 -15.08 16.21
C SER A 492 -4.73 -16.38 16.49
N SER A 493 -5.93 -16.55 15.91
CA SER A 493 -6.75 -17.74 16.08
C SER A 493 -6.20 -18.98 15.37
N THR A 494 -5.35 -18.79 14.37
CA THR A 494 -4.74 -19.86 13.57
C THR A 494 -3.24 -19.98 13.78
N LYS A 495 -2.67 -19.32 14.81
CA LYS A 495 -1.22 -19.28 15.10
C LYS A 495 -0.37 -18.82 13.90
N GLY A 496 -0.92 -17.96 13.05
CA GLY A 496 -0.24 -17.43 11.87
C GLY A 496 -0.33 -18.31 10.62
N TYR A 497 -1.00 -19.46 10.68
CA TYR A 497 -1.09 -20.40 9.55
C TYR A 497 -2.15 -20.04 8.49
N ALA A 498 -3.12 -19.18 8.82
CA ALA A 498 -4.12 -18.78 7.83
C ALA A 498 -3.63 -17.62 6.97
N SER A 499 -3.91 -17.71 5.68
CA SER A 499 -3.83 -16.59 4.75
C SER A 499 -5.22 -16.20 4.24
N LEU A 500 -5.39 -14.91 3.96
CA LEU A 500 -6.63 -14.33 3.47
C LEU A 500 -6.36 -13.66 2.13
N ASP A 501 -7.24 -13.94 1.19
CA ASP A 501 -7.40 -13.18 -0.04
C ASP A 501 -8.88 -12.83 -0.22
N TYR A 502 -9.19 -11.72 -0.90
CA TYR A 502 -10.58 -11.33 -1.12
C TYR A 502 -10.76 -10.58 -2.44
N GLU A 503 -11.91 -10.81 -3.05
CA GLU A 503 -12.35 -10.15 -4.27
C GLU A 503 -13.68 -9.42 -4.01
N VAL A 504 -13.88 -8.25 -4.62
CA VAL A 504 -15.14 -7.51 -4.49
C VAL A 504 -16.28 -8.27 -5.17
N ASP A 505 -17.36 -8.47 -4.44
CA ASP A 505 -18.56 -9.21 -4.88
C ASP A 505 -19.81 -8.31 -4.96
N GLY A 506 -19.61 -7.03 -5.21
CA GLY A 506 -20.68 -6.05 -5.39
C GLY A 506 -21.24 -5.48 -4.10
N TYR A 507 -22.41 -4.86 -4.20
CA TYR A 507 -23.10 -4.18 -3.09
C TYR A 507 -24.35 -4.94 -2.69
N HIS A 508 -24.51 -5.16 -1.37
CA HIS A 508 -25.67 -5.86 -0.81
C HIS A 508 -26.39 -5.01 0.22
N ALA A 509 -27.72 -5.06 0.20
CA ALA A 509 -28.55 -4.34 1.16
C ALA A 509 -28.37 -4.90 2.57
N SER A 510 -28.10 -4.00 3.54
CA SER A 510 -27.87 -4.34 4.94
C SER A 510 -28.60 -3.38 5.88
N ASP A 511 -28.98 -3.87 7.08
CA ASP A 511 -29.61 -3.04 8.11
C ASP A 511 -28.57 -2.22 8.88
N LEU A 512 -28.06 -1.17 8.22
CA LEU A 512 -27.04 -0.29 8.74
C LEU A 512 -27.64 0.93 9.41
N VAL A 513 -26.94 1.43 10.42
CA VAL A 513 -27.29 2.65 11.13
C VAL A 513 -26.05 3.52 11.36
N LYS A 514 -26.25 4.84 11.25
CA LYS A 514 -25.26 5.80 11.71
C LYS A 514 -25.30 5.91 13.21
N VAL A 515 -24.15 5.86 13.85
CA VAL A 515 -23.96 6.08 15.28
C VAL A 515 -23.16 7.37 15.48
N ASP A 516 -23.76 8.33 16.14
CA ASP A 516 -23.12 9.61 16.50
C ASP A 516 -22.55 9.53 17.90
N ILE A 517 -21.31 10.00 18.06
CA ILE A 517 -20.65 10.14 19.37
C ILE A 517 -20.81 11.58 19.84
N LEU A 518 -21.35 11.74 21.07
CA LEU A 518 -21.55 13.03 21.68
C LEU A 518 -20.65 13.17 22.91
N LEU A 519 -19.89 14.26 22.97
CA LEU A 519 -19.08 14.66 24.11
C LEU A 519 -19.66 15.93 24.72
N ASN A 520 -20.04 15.85 25.98
CA ASN A 520 -20.71 16.95 26.69
C ASN A 520 -22.05 17.41 26.06
N GLY A 521 -22.63 16.63 25.15
CA GLY A 521 -23.85 16.93 24.41
C GLY A 521 -23.60 17.42 22.98
N ASP A 522 -22.37 17.77 22.64
CA ASP A 522 -21.97 18.18 21.30
C ASP A 522 -21.56 16.94 20.48
N GLN A 523 -22.03 16.85 19.26
CA GLN A 523 -21.66 15.78 18.33
C GLN A 523 -20.22 15.98 17.86
N VAL A 524 -19.47 14.88 17.79
CA VAL A 524 -18.12 14.84 17.22
C VAL A 524 -18.18 14.01 15.95
N ASP A 525 -18.26 14.67 14.81
CA ASP A 525 -18.41 14.08 13.48
C ASP A 525 -17.31 13.08 13.17
N ALA A 526 -16.06 13.40 13.46
CA ALA A 526 -14.89 12.55 13.24
C ALA A 526 -14.88 11.24 14.07
N LEU A 527 -15.74 11.10 15.07
CA LEU A 527 -15.93 9.89 15.87
C LEU A 527 -17.20 9.12 15.49
N SER A 528 -18.03 9.66 14.59
CA SER A 528 -19.23 9.00 14.10
C SER A 528 -18.85 7.81 13.20
N PHE A 529 -19.66 6.74 13.23
CA PHE A 529 -19.41 5.55 12.42
C PHE A 529 -20.72 4.90 11.98
N ILE A 530 -20.63 4.05 10.95
CA ILE A 530 -21.73 3.24 10.46
C ILE A 530 -21.53 1.82 10.96
N ALA A 531 -22.58 1.20 11.45
CA ALA A 531 -22.55 -0.17 11.94
C ALA A 531 -23.87 -0.89 11.65
N HIS A 532 -23.82 -2.22 11.56
CA HIS A 532 -25.02 -3.03 11.50
C HIS A 532 -25.82 -2.88 12.80
N ARG A 533 -27.15 -2.70 12.68
CA ARG A 533 -28.06 -2.38 13.80
C ARG A 533 -27.93 -3.37 14.96
N GLN A 534 -27.72 -4.64 14.66
CA GLN A 534 -27.59 -5.70 15.66
C GLN A 534 -26.37 -5.50 16.57
N PHE A 535 -25.27 -5.01 16.03
CA PHE A 535 -23.98 -4.86 16.73
C PHE A 535 -23.72 -3.41 17.19
N ALA A 536 -24.55 -2.46 16.74
CA ALA A 536 -24.34 -1.03 17.01
C ALA A 536 -24.29 -0.70 18.50
N GLU A 537 -25.13 -1.34 19.34
CA GLU A 537 -25.16 -1.09 20.79
C GLU A 537 -23.91 -1.61 21.51
N GLU A 538 -23.47 -2.84 21.19
CA GLU A 538 -22.29 -3.47 21.78
C GLU A 538 -21.03 -2.67 21.42
N ARG A 539 -20.82 -2.40 20.13
CA ARG A 539 -19.71 -1.59 19.63
C ARG A 539 -19.69 -0.20 20.26
N SER A 540 -20.85 0.44 20.38
CA SER A 540 -20.98 1.75 21.03
C SER A 540 -20.57 1.75 22.50
N ARG A 541 -20.93 0.69 23.26
CA ARG A 541 -20.52 0.55 24.67
C ARG A 541 -19.01 0.46 24.81
N ASP A 542 -18.36 -0.27 23.93
CA ASP A 542 -16.90 -0.44 23.95
C ASP A 542 -16.18 0.86 23.59
N ILE A 543 -16.60 1.54 22.52
CA ILE A 543 -16.06 2.84 22.13
C ILE A 543 -16.22 3.86 23.26
N VAL A 544 -17.43 3.99 23.82
CA VAL A 544 -17.70 4.95 24.89
C VAL A 544 -16.89 4.64 26.15
N ARG A 545 -16.62 3.35 26.45
CA ARG A 545 -15.76 2.93 27.57
C ARG A 545 -14.31 3.32 27.32
N LYS A 546 -13.75 3.05 26.15
CA LYS A 546 -12.38 3.41 25.78
C LYS A 546 -12.17 4.93 25.74
N LEU A 547 -13.09 5.65 25.14
CA LEU A 547 -13.04 7.12 25.12
C LEU A 547 -13.00 7.72 26.54
N LYS A 548 -13.69 7.12 27.51
CA LYS A 548 -13.60 7.54 28.93
C LYS A 548 -12.21 7.37 29.52
N GLU A 549 -11.44 6.40 29.08
CA GLU A 549 -10.08 6.12 29.58
C GLU A 549 -9.06 7.07 28.96
N ILE A 550 -9.23 7.38 27.68
CA ILE A 550 -8.31 8.20 26.89
C ILE A 550 -8.55 9.70 27.10
N ILE A 551 -9.81 10.15 27.09
CA ILE A 551 -10.11 11.58 27.26
C ILE A 551 -9.77 12.03 28.67
N PRO A 552 -8.89 13.04 28.85
CA PRO A 552 -8.45 13.49 30.16
C PRO A 552 -9.59 14.14 30.95
N ARG A 553 -9.57 13.92 32.28
CA ARG A 553 -10.51 14.59 33.17
C ARG A 553 -10.35 16.10 33.08
N GLN A 554 -11.48 16.81 33.10
CA GLN A 554 -11.51 18.26 33.12
C GLN A 554 -12.16 18.79 34.41
N ASN A 555 -12.29 20.11 34.55
CA ASN A 555 -12.89 20.74 35.72
C ASN A 555 -14.42 20.55 35.83
N PHE A 556 -15.04 19.99 34.80
CA PHE A 556 -16.45 19.64 34.75
C PHE A 556 -16.64 18.17 34.34
N GLU A 557 -17.81 17.61 34.57
CA GLU A 557 -18.16 16.27 34.20
C GLU A 557 -18.50 16.23 32.71
N ILE A 558 -17.87 15.29 31.98
CA ILE A 558 -18.09 15.09 30.53
C ILE A 558 -18.90 13.82 30.35
N PRO A 559 -20.19 13.89 29.97
CA PRO A 559 -20.92 12.73 29.48
C PRO A 559 -20.39 12.37 28.09
N VAL A 560 -20.03 11.09 27.92
CA VAL A 560 -19.69 10.47 26.65
C VAL A 560 -20.87 9.60 26.27
N GLN A 561 -21.45 9.83 25.10
CA GLN A 561 -22.70 9.17 24.69
C GLN A 561 -22.59 8.71 23.24
N ALA A 562 -23.21 7.60 22.91
CA ALA A 562 -23.44 7.16 21.55
C ALA A 562 -24.95 7.15 21.27
N ALA A 563 -25.33 7.68 20.12
CA ALA A 563 -26.75 7.82 19.75
C ALA A 563 -27.00 7.37 18.30
N ILE A 564 -28.18 6.82 18.06
CA ILE A 564 -28.74 6.58 16.73
C ILE A 564 -29.88 7.59 16.55
N GLY A 565 -29.66 8.62 15.73
CA GLY A 565 -30.54 9.76 15.66
C GLY A 565 -30.70 10.42 17.03
N SER A 566 -31.93 10.51 17.55
CA SER A 566 -32.22 11.09 18.87
C SER A 566 -32.09 10.11 20.05
N LYS A 567 -31.93 8.79 19.77
CA LYS A 567 -31.90 7.75 20.81
C LYS A 567 -30.50 7.46 21.28
N ILE A 568 -30.20 7.71 22.55
CA ILE A 568 -28.92 7.32 23.18
C ILE A 568 -28.95 5.81 23.43
N ILE A 569 -27.95 5.10 22.88
CA ILE A 569 -27.79 3.63 22.98
C ILE A 569 -26.69 3.23 23.97
N ALA A 570 -25.67 4.08 24.17
CA ALA A 570 -24.63 3.88 25.17
C ALA A 570 -24.25 5.19 25.86
N ARG A 571 -23.85 5.13 27.12
CA ARG A 571 -23.46 6.32 27.89
C ARG A 571 -22.48 5.97 29.00
N THR A 572 -21.47 6.82 29.17
CA THR A 572 -20.60 6.86 30.35
C THR A 572 -20.30 8.30 30.73
N ASN A 573 -19.70 8.51 31.90
CA ASN A 573 -19.34 9.86 32.35
C ASN A 573 -17.87 9.89 32.78
N ILE A 574 -17.13 10.88 32.32
CA ILE A 574 -15.79 11.23 32.80
C ILE A 574 -15.95 12.16 33.98
N LYS A 575 -15.49 11.72 35.15
CA LYS A 575 -15.65 12.50 36.39
C LYS A 575 -14.77 13.76 36.39
N ALA A 576 -15.32 14.91 36.79
CA ALA A 576 -14.56 16.14 36.92
C ALA A 576 -13.45 16.04 37.98
N TYR A 577 -12.37 16.82 37.82
CA TYR A 577 -11.44 17.07 38.92
C TYR A 577 -12.17 17.62 40.14
N ARG A 578 -11.92 17.01 41.26
CA ARG A 578 -12.54 17.43 42.54
C ARG A 578 -11.48 18.03 43.45
N LYS A 579 -11.53 19.35 43.64
CA LYS A 579 -10.78 20.01 44.69
C LYS A 579 -11.58 19.89 45.98
N ASP A 580 -10.99 19.38 47.05
CA ASP A 580 -11.63 19.39 48.37
C ASP A 580 -11.65 20.81 48.91
N VAL A 581 -12.79 21.50 48.72
CA VAL A 581 -13.00 22.87 49.20
C VAL A 581 -13.33 22.91 50.69
N THR A 582 -13.50 21.74 51.33
CA THR A 582 -13.88 21.59 52.73
C THR A 582 -12.72 21.17 53.62
N SER A 583 -11.56 20.79 53.07
CA SER A 583 -10.37 20.35 53.83
C SER A 583 -9.81 21.33 54.82
N ARG A 584 -10.06 22.65 54.63
CA ARG A 584 -9.60 23.72 55.52
C ARG A 584 -10.66 24.18 56.56
N ILE A 585 -11.82 23.52 56.58
CA ILE A 585 -12.86 23.84 57.57
C ILE A 585 -12.60 22.95 58.80
N HIS A 586 -11.90 23.51 59.77
CA HIS A 586 -11.77 22.89 61.07
C HIS A 586 -13.08 23.04 61.82
N THR A 587 -13.71 21.90 62.19
CA THR A 587 -14.90 21.77 63.02
C THR A 587 -16.22 22.37 62.53
N GLY A 588 -17.15 21.49 62.20
CA GLY A 588 -18.53 21.48 62.65
C GLY A 588 -19.51 22.55 62.15
N ASP A 589 -19.22 23.40 61.15
CA ASP A 589 -20.25 24.27 60.54
C ASP A 589 -20.84 23.61 59.25
N PRO A 590 -21.98 22.90 59.37
CA PRO A 590 -22.64 22.22 58.24
C PRO A 590 -23.10 23.22 57.17
N ASP A 591 -23.55 24.43 57.56
CA ASP A 591 -24.07 25.42 56.63
C ASP A 591 -22.99 26.05 55.78
N ARG A 592 -21.81 26.31 56.32
CA ARG A 592 -20.67 26.82 55.60
C ARG A 592 -20.12 25.77 54.61
N ARG A 593 -20.10 24.50 55.03
CA ARG A 593 -19.72 23.36 54.18
C ARG A 593 -20.68 23.20 52.99
N ALA A 594 -22.01 23.26 53.26
CA ALA A 594 -23.04 23.21 52.24
C ALA A 594 -22.94 24.37 51.23
N LYS A 595 -22.73 25.61 51.70
CA LYS A 595 -22.56 26.78 50.83
C LYS A 595 -21.33 26.68 49.93
N LEU A 596 -20.20 26.17 50.43
CA LEU A 596 -18.99 26.00 49.64
C LEU A 596 -19.15 24.90 48.57
N LEU A 597 -19.79 23.80 48.91
CA LEU A 597 -20.11 22.72 47.97
C LEU A 597 -21.11 23.22 46.89
N GLU A 598 -22.10 24.00 47.28
CA GLU A 598 -23.05 24.60 46.34
C GLU A 598 -22.37 25.61 45.39
N LYS A 599 -21.49 26.46 45.91
CA LYS A 599 -20.68 27.37 45.09
C LYS A 599 -19.79 26.61 44.09
N GLN A 600 -19.19 25.52 44.54
CA GLN A 600 -18.40 24.64 43.66
C GLN A 600 -19.29 24.00 42.56
N LYS A 601 -20.49 23.52 42.94
CA LYS A 601 -21.46 22.94 41.99
C LYS A 601 -21.92 23.96 40.94
N ARG A 602 -22.22 25.20 41.34
CA ARG A 602 -22.60 26.29 40.42
C ARG A 602 -21.43 26.68 39.50
N GLY A 603 -20.20 26.75 40.04
CA GLY A 603 -18.99 27.01 39.25
C GLY A 603 -18.76 25.95 38.17
N LYS A 604 -18.87 24.66 38.55
CA LYS A 604 -18.75 23.56 37.61
C LYS A 604 -19.84 23.58 36.54
N LYS A 605 -21.10 23.91 36.89
CA LYS A 605 -22.20 24.05 35.93
C LYS A 605 -21.95 25.18 34.91
N ARG A 606 -21.35 26.30 35.33
CA ARG A 606 -20.96 27.39 34.42
C ARG A 606 -19.81 26.97 33.51
N MET A 607 -18.78 26.28 34.03
CA MET A 607 -17.67 25.76 33.25
C MET A 607 -18.14 24.75 32.22
N LYS A 608 -19.10 23.88 32.58
CA LYS A 608 -19.68 22.91 31.64
C LYS A 608 -20.40 23.57 30.46
N ALA A 609 -21.04 24.72 30.66
CA ALA A 609 -21.78 25.44 29.63
C ALA A 609 -20.89 26.19 28.62
N VAL A 610 -19.62 26.45 28.97
CA VAL A 610 -18.69 27.27 28.17
C VAL A 610 -17.45 26.47 27.72
N GLY A 611 -17.14 25.37 28.42
CA GLY A 611 -15.92 24.60 28.19
C GLY A 611 -16.05 23.70 26.97
N LYS A 612 -15.15 23.86 26.01
CA LYS A 612 -14.92 22.84 24.97
C LYS A 612 -14.17 21.66 25.56
N VAL A 613 -14.49 20.46 25.10
CA VAL A 613 -13.80 19.25 25.48
C VAL A 613 -12.55 19.14 24.61
N ASP A 614 -11.40 19.04 25.25
CA ASP A 614 -10.13 18.75 24.57
C ASP A 614 -10.06 17.26 24.29
N ILE A 615 -9.98 16.88 23.01
CA ILE A 615 -10.00 15.50 22.53
C ILE A 615 -8.58 15.16 22.07
N PRO A 616 -7.86 14.27 22.76
CA PRO A 616 -6.54 13.86 22.34
C PRO A 616 -6.61 13.03 21.05
N GLN A 617 -5.52 13.03 20.28
CA GLN A 617 -5.41 12.33 18.99
C GLN A 617 -5.75 10.85 19.11
N GLU A 618 -5.30 10.18 20.18
CA GLU A 618 -5.55 8.76 20.42
C GLU A 618 -7.05 8.43 20.55
N ALA A 619 -7.90 9.42 20.85
CA ALA A 619 -9.33 9.21 20.94
C ALA A 619 -9.96 8.89 19.56
N PHE A 620 -9.44 9.44 18.49
CA PHE A 620 -9.93 9.20 17.13
C PHE A 620 -9.58 7.77 16.65
N MET A 621 -8.44 7.24 17.09
CA MET A 621 -8.03 5.86 16.81
C MET A 621 -8.82 4.83 17.63
N THR A 622 -9.54 5.25 18.69
CA THR A 622 -10.32 4.33 19.54
C THR A 622 -11.42 3.61 18.81
N VAL A 623 -12.02 4.26 17.81
CA VAL A 623 -13.06 3.67 16.97
C VAL A 623 -12.52 2.46 16.20
N LEU A 624 -11.24 2.49 15.84
CA LEU A 624 -10.52 1.40 15.16
C LEU A 624 -10.25 0.20 16.07
N GLN A 625 -9.95 0.47 17.35
CA GLN A 625 -9.46 -0.53 18.30
C GLN A 625 -10.57 -1.21 19.10
N SER A 626 -11.85 -0.85 18.88
CA SER A 626 -12.95 -1.30 19.73
C SER A 626 -13.17 -2.82 19.82
N ASP A 627 -12.56 -3.58 18.92
CA ASP A 627 -12.76 -5.04 18.82
C ASP A 627 -11.60 -5.90 19.38
N THR A 628 -10.56 -5.30 20.01
CA THR A 628 -9.32 -6.02 20.36
C THR A 628 -9.33 -6.75 21.70
N GLU A 629 -10.33 -6.54 22.56
CA GLU A 629 -10.32 -7.10 23.93
C GLU A 629 -11.59 -7.89 24.27
N GLN A 630 -11.90 -8.91 23.51
CA GLN A 630 -12.73 -10.01 24.02
C GLN A 630 -11.99 -11.32 23.81
N ASN A 631 -11.11 -11.66 24.78
CA ASN A 631 -10.89 -13.01 25.30
C ASN A 631 -9.54 -13.06 26.03
N GLY A 632 -9.59 -12.66 27.26
CA GLY A 632 -8.66 -13.06 28.29
C GLY A 632 -9.52 -13.38 29.52
N ASP A 633 -10.12 -14.56 29.50
CA ASP A 633 -10.47 -15.36 30.67
C ASP A 633 -10.74 -16.80 30.20
#